data_c46289810a64cbc2cc47c6a658ddafe1
#
_entry.id   c46289810a64cbc2cc47c6a658ddafe1
#
_cell.length_a   1.000
_cell.length_b   1.000
_cell.length_c   1.000
_cell.angle_alpha   90.00
_cell.angle_beta   90.00
_cell.angle_gamma   90.00
#
_symmetry.space_group_name_H-M   'P 1'
#
loop_
_entity.id
_entity.type
_entity.pdbx_description
1 polymer ?
#
loop_
_entity_poly.entity_id
_entity_poly.type
_entity_poly.pdbx_seq_one_letter_code
_entity_poly.pdbx_strand_id
1 'polypeptide(L)'
;MVRSLREQQKMKNQVLKTRREVVSAIICTFEGGRERAAAHIGLPLKKFDNHAYENNNCRPLTDLQIFDLEQVTGTQHLANYVAAMYGGMFVPIVHPENLDNVEMYARAVQTSAKRGTVDQIIAQSLDDGVITEDEAELILNAHILHMAARTTEVHAAIDLYCAKSGKGQ
;
A
#
# COMPACT_ATOMS: atom_id res chain seq x y z
N MET A 1 7.36 1.70 25.96
CA MET A 1 8.50 1.81 25.02
C MET A 1 7.94 2.19 23.67
N VAL A 2 8.12 3.43 23.24
CA VAL A 2 7.63 3.91 21.93
C VAL A 2 8.63 3.41 20.89
N ARG A 3 8.18 2.54 19.98
CA ARG A 3 8.99 2.08 18.85
C ARG A 3 9.41 3.28 18.00
N SER A 4 10.67 3.29 17.54
CA SER A 4 11.18 4.39 16.73
C SER A 4 10.40 4.50 15.42
N LEU A 5 10.26 5.72 14.86
CA LEU A 5 9.60 5.96 13.58
C LEU A 5 10.18 5.09 12.44
N ARG A 6 11.49 4.77 12.52
CA ARG A 6 12.17 3.86 11.59
C ARG A 6 11.68 2.41 11.69
N GLU A 7 11.41 1.91 12.91
CA GLU A 7 10.87 0.55 13.10
C GLU A 7 9.41 0.47 12.65
N GLN A 8 8.64 1.54 12.83
CA GLN A 8 7.26 1.62 12.33
C GLN A 8 7.20 1.66 10.80
N GLN A 9 8.14 2.37 10.15
CA GLN A 9 8.26 2.40 8.69
C GLN A 9 8.78 1.05 8.14
N LYS A 10 9.73 0.41 8.79
CA LYS A 10 10.24 -0.91 8.40
C LYS A 10 9.14 -1.98 8.44
N MET A 11 8.24 -1.94 9.43
CA MET A 11 7.06 -2.84 9.49
C MET A 11 6.02 -2.56 8.41
N LYS A 12 5.90 -1.32 7.92
CA LYS A 12 4.94 -0.97 6.85
C LYS A 12 5.32 -1.50 5.47
N ASN A 13 6.59 -1.78 5.24
CA ASN A 13 7.12 -2.06 3.90
C ASN A 13 7.67 -3.49 3.74
N GLN A 14 7.63 -4.31 4.80
CA GLN A 14 8.06 -5.70 4.69
C GLN A 14 7.12 -6.45 3.75
N VAL A 15 7.66 -7.01 2.66
CA VAL A 15 6.90 -7.89 1.77
C VAL A 15 6.51 -9.15 2.56
N LEU A 16 5.23 -9.20 2.92
CA LEU A 16 4.67 -10.33 3.67
C LEU A 16 4.57 -11.53 2.73
N LYS A 17 5.03 -12.69 3.19
CA LYS A 17 5.18 -13.91 2.37
C LYS A 17 3.96 -14.82 2.44
N THR A 18 3.12 -14.65 3.43
CA THR A 18 1.96 -15.49 3.67
C THR A 18 0.72 -14.67 4.00
N ARG A 19 -0.46 -15.21 3.67
CA ARG A 19 -1.74 -14.59 4.02
C ARG A 19 -1.90 -14.40 5.52
N ARG A 20 -1.40 -15.35 6.32
CA ARG A 20 -1.38 -15.26 7.78
C ARG A 20 -0.56 -14.07 8.28
N GLU A 21 0.60 -13.79 7.67
CA GLU A 21 1.40 -12.61 7.99
C GLU A 21 0.66 -11.32 7.65
N VAL A 22 -0.04 -11.27 6.50
CA VAL A 22 -0.90 -10.14 6.11
C VAL A 22 -1.93 -9.84 7.18
N VAL A 23 -2.71 -10.84 7.58
CA VAL A 23 -3.75 -10.68 8.61
C VAL A 23 -3.14 -10.27 9.95
N SER A 24 -2.01 -10.86 10.34
CA SER A 24 -1.31 -10.52 11.59
C SER A 24 -0.84 -9.06 11.58
N ALA A 25 -0.29 -8.58 10.46
CA ALA A 25 0.16 -7.19 10.30
C ALA A 25 -1.03 -6.20 10.42
N ILE A 26 -2.16 -6.52 9.79
CA ILE A 26 -3.38 -5.71 9.89
C ILE A 26 -3.89 -5.65 11.34
N ILE A 27 -3.95 -6.79 12.03
CA ILE A 27 -4.38 -6.86 13.43
C ILE A 27 -3.47 -6.03 14.35
N CYS A 28 -2.16 -6.03 14.10
CA CYS A 28 -1.20 -5.24 14.88
C CYS A 28 -1.40 -3.72 14.73
N THR A 29 -1.98 -3.27 13.63
CA THR A 29 -2.29 -1.85 13.37
C THR A 29 -3.73 -1.49 13.72
N PHE A 30 -4.60 -2.48 13.93
CA PHE A 30 -6.01 -2.25 14.22
C PHE A 30 -6.19 -1.70 15.64
N GLU A 31 -6.83 -0.54 15.78
CA GLU A 31 -7.10 0.07 17.07
C GLU A 31 -8.02 -0.82 17.93
N GLY A 32 -7.55 -1.21 19.11
CA GLY A 32 -8.22 -2.19 19.96
C GLY A 32 -7.94 -3.65 19.60
N GLY A 33 -7.00 -3.89 18.69
CA GLY A 33 -6.47 -5.22 18.36
C GLY A 33 -7.51 -6.21 17.83
N ARG A 34 -7.24 -7.49 18.07
CA ARG A 34 -8.03 -8.60 17.51
C ARG A 34 -9.49 -8.64 17.96
N GLU A 35 -9.80 -8.20 19.18
CA GLU A 35 -11.18 -8.16 19.70
C GLU A 35 -12.04 -7.19 18.89
N ARG A 36 -11.54 -5.99 18.64
CA ARG A 36 -12.23 -5.00 17.83
C ARG A 36 -12.25 -5.39 16.35
N ALA A 37 -11.17 -5.95 15.81
CA ALA A 37 -11.12 -6.45 14.46
C ALA A 37 -12.17 -7.57 14.22
N ALA A 38 -12.31 -8.51 15.16
CA ALA A 38 -13.32 -9.56 15.11
C ALA A 38 -14.74 -8.98 15.12
N ALA A 39 -15.01 -8.04 16.03
CA ALA A 39 -16.31 -7.37 16.12
C ALA A 39 -16.64 -6.58 14.85
N HIS A 40 -15.65 -5.91 14.24
CA HIS A 40 -15.82 -5.13 13.01
C HIS A 40 -16.34 -5.98 11.86
N ILE A 41 -15.82 -7.18 11.66
CA ILE A 41 -16.28 -8.10 10.61
C ILE A 41 -17.37 -9.08 11.07
N GLY A 42 -17.98 -8.84 12.24
CA GLY A 42 -19.12 -9.61 12.77
C GLY A 42 -18.81 -11.05 13.15
N LEU A 43 -17.57 -11.36 13.54
CA LEU A 43 -17.16 -12.70 13.97
C LEU A 43 -16.95 -12.77 15.48
N PRO A 44 -17.39 -13.88 16.15
CA PRO A 44 -16.97 -14.20 17.50
C PRO A 44 -15.42 -14.33 17.54
N LEU A 45 -14.78 -13.80 18.61
CA LEU A 45 -13.30 -13.75 18.72
C LEU A 45 -12.64 -15.11 18.45
N LYS A 46 -13.14 -16.18 19.06
CA LYS A 46 -12.57 -17.53 18.85
C LYS A 46 -12.63 -17.97 17.38
N LYS A 47 -13.72 -17.64 16.67
CA LYS A 47 -13.86 -17.94 15.25
C LYS A 47 -12.93 -17.08 14.41
N PHE A 48 -12.84 -15.78 14.74
CA PHE A 48 -11.90 -14.86 14.12
C PHE A 48 -10.46 -15.35 14.25
N ASP A 49 -10.00 -15.69 15.46
CA ASP A 49 -8.65 -16.22 15.71
C ASP A 49 -8.36 -17.48 14.88
N ASN A 50 -9.32 -18.42 14.79
CA ASN A 50 -9.14 -19.62 13.97
C ASN A 50 -8.96 -19.29 12.48
N HIS A 51 -9.71 -18.33 11.95
CA HIS A 51 -9.63 -17.92 10.54
C HIS A 51 -8.37 -17.05 10.30
N ALA A 52 -8.05 -16.14 11.22
CA ALA A 52 -6.91 -15.21 11.11
C ALA A 52 -5.56 -15.95 11.14
N TYR A 53 -5.46 -16.96 11.98
CA TYR A 53 -4.23 -17.74 12.18
C TYR A 53 -4.26 -19.12 11.52
N GLU A 54 -5.31 -19.42 10.76
CA GLU A 54 -5.48 -20.70 10.03
C GLU A 54 -5.36 -21.92 10.94
N ASN A 55 -5.88 -21.80 12.18
CA ASN A 55 -5.84 -22.88 13.16
C ASN A 55 -6.91 -23.95 12.83
N ASN A 56 -6.65 -25.21 13.25
CA ASN A 56 -7.61 -26.32 13.18
C ASN A 56 -8.22 -26.58 11.77
N ASN A 57 -7.45 -26.39 10.71
CA ASN A 57 -7.93 -26.48 9.32
C ASN A 57 -9.13 -25.58 9.02
N CYS A 58 -9.32 -24.49 9.77
CA CYS A 58 -10.32 -23.49 9.46
C CYS A 58 -9.96 -22.76 8.17
N ARG A 59 -10.99 -22.44 7.36
CA ARG A 59 -10.77 -21.59 6.20
C ARG A 59 -10.20 -20.25 6.62
N PRO A 60 -9.26 -19.65 5.86
CA PRO A 60 -8.75 -18.31 6.10
C PRO A 60 -9.88 -17.26 6.05
N LEU A 61 -9.60 -16.05 6.55
CA LEU A 61 -10.44 -14.89 6.27
C LEU A 61 -10.55 -14.68 4.75
N THR A 62 -11.72 -14.32 4.28
CA THR A 62 -11.92 -14.00 2.85
C THR A 62 -11.23 -12.69 2.48
N ASP A 63 -10.97 -12.47 1.18
CA ASP A 63 -10.37 -11.23 0.69
C ASP A 63 -11.21 -10.01 1.05
N LEU A 64 -12.55 -10.12 0.99
CA LEU A 64 -13.46 -9.05 1.41
C LEU A 64 -13.32 -8.74 2.90
N GLN A 65 -13.21 -9.75 3.75
CA GLN A 65 -13.02 -9.53 5.19
C GLN A 65 -11.67 -8.87 5.50
N ILE A 66 -10.60 -9.26 4.79
CA ILE A 66 -9.30 -8.62 4.92
C ILE A 66 -9.37 -7.18 4.41
N PHE A 67 -10.00 -6.95 3.27
CA PHE A 67 -10.20 -5.62 2.70
C PHE A 67 -10.95 -4.70 3.66
N ASP A 68 -12.04 -5.17 4.29
CA ASP A 68 -12.80 -4.40 5.28
C ASP A 68 -11.93 -3.98 6.48
N LEU A 69 -11.07 -4.89 6.96
CA LEU A 69 -10.11 -4.57 8.02
C LEU A 69 -9.08 -3.53 7.57
N GLU A 70 -8.60 -3.63 6.33
CA GLU A 70 -7.63 -2.70 5.75
C GLU A 70 -8.22 -1.30 5.53
N GLN A 71 -9.50 -1.18 5.21
CA GLN A 71 -10.17 0.12 5.10
C GLN A 71 -10.13 0.89 6.44
N VAL A 72 -10.26 0.19 7.57
CA VAL A 72 -10.18 0.81 8.90
C VAL A 72 -8.75 1.17 9.28
N THR A 73 -7.79 0.31 8.96
CA THR A 73 -6.38 0.51 9.33
C THR A 73 -5.60 1.41 8.36
N GLY A 74 -6.15 1.68 7.17
CA GLY A 74 -5.46 2.39 6.09
C GLY A 74 -4.26 1.61 5.53
N THR A 75 -4.25 0.28 5.68
CA THR A 75 -3.19 -0.59 5.15
C THR A 75 -3.53 -1.15 3.79
N GLN A 76 -2.55 -1.71 3.08
CA GLN A 76 -2.67 -2.30 1.74
C GLN A 76 -1.84 -3.58 1.65
N HIS A 77 -1.74 -4.32 2.76
CA HIS A 77 -0.90 -5.50 2.87
C HIS A 77 -1.36 -6.64 1.95
N LEU A 78 -2.69 -6.84 1.82
CA LEU A 78 -3.24 -7.86 0.92
C LEU A 78 -2.90 -7.56 -0.54
N ALA A 79 -3.10 -6.32 -0.98
CA ALA A 79 -2.82 -5.91 -2.35
C ALA A 79 -1.32 -6.06 -2.67
N ASN A 80 -0.45 -5.63 -1.76
CA ASN A 80 1.01 -5.78 -1.90
C ASN A 80 1.43 -7.25 -1.91
N TYR A 81 0.86 -8.09 -1.04
CA TYR A 81 1.13 -9.53 -1.00
C TYR A 81 0.75 -10.21 -2.32
N VAL A 82 -0.46 -9.93 -2.83
CA VAL A 82 -0.91 -10.50 -4.11
C VAL A 82 -0.03 -10.02 -5.27
N ALA A 83 0.27 -8.72 -5.35
CA ALA A 83 1.15 -8.19 -6.38
C ALA A 83 2.54 -8.86 -6.35
N ALA A 84 3.12 -9.02 -5.16
CA ALA A 84 4.43 -9.67 -4.98
C ALA A 84 4.42 -11.14 -5.42
N MET A 85 3.33 -11.89 -5.20
CA MET A 85 3.17 -13.27 -5.68
C MET A 85 3.29 -13.38 -7.20
N TYR A 86 2.87 -12.33 -7.94
CA TYR A 86 2.97 -12.24 -9.39
C TYR A 86 4.24 -11.55 -9.88
N GLY A 87 5.20 -11.27 -8.98
CA GLY A 87 6.43 -10.55 -9.32
C GLY A 87 6.21 -9.09 -9.69
N GLY A 88 5.11 -8.49 -9.23
CA GLY A 88 4.71 -7.11 -9.48
C GLY A 88 4.68 -6.25 -8.21
N MET A 89 4.24 -5.01 -8.39
CA MET A 89 3.98 -4.07 -7.30
C MET A 89 2.55 -3.56 -7.36
N PHE A 90 1.96 -3.28 -6.20
CA PHE A 90 0.68 -2.60 -6.11
C PHE A 90 0.90 -1.08 -6.10
N VAL A 91 0.21 -0.37 -6.98
CA VAL A 91 0.22 1.09 -7.06
C VAL A 91 -1.19 1.60 -6.82
N PRO A 92 -1.45 2.31 -5.71
CA PRO A 92 -2.77 2.86 -5.44
C PRO A 92 -3.12 3.96 -6.45
N ILE A 93 -4.36 3.93 -6.95
CA ILE A 93 -4.91 4.97 -7.82
C ILE A 93 -5.66 5.96 -6.95
N VAL A 94 -5.27 7.22 -7.00
CA VAL A 94 -5.95 8.32 -6.30
C VAL A 94 -6.69 9.15 -7.34
N HIS A 95 -8.01 9.25 -7.18
CA HIS A 95 -8.85 10.13 -8.02
C HIS A 95 -8.94 11.50 -7.37
N PRO A 96 -8.46 12.56 -8.02
CA PRO A 96 -8.54 13.91 -7.49
C PRO A 96 -9.97 14.46 -7.65
N GLU A 97 -10.49 15.09 -6.61
CA GLU A 97 -11.86 15.63 -6.60
C GLU A 97 -12.00 16.97 -7.37
N ASN A 98 -10.92 17.76 -7.45
CA ASN A 98 -10.91 19.07 -8.13
C ASN A 98 -9.64 19.19 -8.96
N LEU A 99 -9.79 19.13 -10.29
CA LEU A 99 -8.67 19.22 -11.23
C LEU A 99 -8.75 20.53 -12.04
N ASP A 100 -7.65 21.27 -12.02
CA ASP A 100 -7.39 22.37 -12.95
C ASP A 100 -5.95 22.29 -13.50
N ASN A 101 -5.61 23.20 -14.40
CA ASN A 101 -4.27 23.23 -15.01
C ASN A 101 -3.15 23.50 -14.00
N VAL A 102 -3.42 24.23 -12.92
CA VAL A 102 -2.44 24.56 -11.87
C VAL A 102 -2.15 23.29 -11.05
N GLU A 103 -3.21 22.55 -10.71
CA GLU A 103 -3.10 21.28 -10.01
C GLU A 103 -2.34 20.24 -10.85
N MET A 104 -2.60 20.17 -12.16
CA MET A 104 -1.86 19.31 -13.09
C MET A 104 -0.37 19.62 -13.12
N TYR A 105 -0.01 20.93 -13.18
CA TYR A 105 1.39 21.33 -13.12
C TYR A 105 2.05 20.96 -11.79
N ALA A 106 1.36 21.19 -10.66
CA ALA A 106 1.86 20.83 -9.34
C ALA A 106 2.12 19.31 -9.23
N ARG A 107 1.23 18.48 -9.76
CA ARG A 107 1.40 17.00 -9.81
C ARG A 107 2.60 16.58 -10.64
N ALA A 108 2.79 17.17 -11.82
CA ALA A 108 3.95 16.89 -12.67
C ALA A 108 5.28 17.23 -11.96
N VAL A 109 5.33 18.36 -11.24
CA VAL A 109 6.48 18.73 -10.41
C VAL A 109 6.72 17.73 -9.29
N GLN A 110 5.66 17.31 -8.57
CA GLN A 110 5.77 16.29 -7.51
C GLN A 110 6.25 14.93 -8.04
N THR A 111 5.74 14.51 -9.20
CA THR A 111 6.18 13.26 -9.85
C THR A 111 7.66 13.32 -10.19
N SER A 112 8.12 14.44 -10.76
CA SER A 112 9.51 14.66 -11.11
C SER A 112 10.42 14.69 -9.87
N ALA A 113 9.98 15.32 -8.78
CA ALA A 113 10.70 15.34 -7.50
C ALA A 113 10.85 13.93 -6.92
N LYS A 114 9.78 13.11 -6.93
CA LYS A 114 9.82 11.73 -6.46
C LYS A 114 10.73 10.85 -7.32
N ARG A 115 10.75 11.06 -8.64
CA ARG A 115 11.70 10.39 -9.53
C ARG A 115 13.14 10.75 -9.14
N GLY A 116 13.42 12.06 -8.96
CA GLY A 116 14.75 12.50 -8.53
C GLY A 116 15.19 11.87 -7.20
N THR A 117 14.25 11.66 -6.27
CA THR A 117 14.54 10.95 -5.01
C THR A 117 14.97 9.51 -5.26
N VAL A 118 14.33 8.77 -6.18
CA VAL A 118 14.75 7.41 -6.55
C VAL A 118 16.16 7.42 -7.11
N ASP A 119 16.42 8.29 -8.08
CA ASP A 119 17.72 8.40 -8.73
C ASP A 119 18.83 8.76 -7.71
N GLN A 120 18.54 9.64 -6.74
CA GLN A 120 19.45 10.01 -5.67
C GLN A 120 19.77 8.84 -4.72
N ILE A 121 18.75 8.07 -4.30
CA ILE A 121 18.95 6.91 -3.43
C ILE A 121 19.80 5.86 -4.16
N ILE A 122 19.52 5.59 -5.44
CA ILE A 122 20.33 4.66 -6.25
C ILE A 122 21.79 5.13 -6.31
N ALA A 123 22.03 6.42 -6.58
CA ALA A 123 23.38 6.96 -6.65
C ALA A 123 24.12 6.82 -5.32
N GLN A 124 23.45 7.10 -4.20
CA GLN A 124 24.05 6.94 -2.85
C GLN A 124 24.34 5.48 -2.50
N SER A 125 23.44 4.56 -2.87
CA SER A 125 23.62 3.12 -2.63
C SER A 125 24.76 2.52 -3.47
N LEU A 126 25.13 3.17 -4.56
CA LEU A 126 26.23 2.74 -5.43
C LEU A 126 27.61 3.32 -5.06
N ASP A 127 27.71 4.14 -4.02
CA ASP A 127 28.97 4.78 -3.64
C ASP A 127 30.09 3.77 -3.28
N ASP A 128 29.73 2.62 -2.72
CA ASP A 128 30.64 1.51 -2.43
C ASP A 128 30.66 0.41 -3.52
N GLY A 129 29.80 0.56 -4.56
CA GLY A 129 29.70 -0.36 -5.70
C GLY A 129 28.82 -1.58 -5.46
N VAL A 130 28.12 -1.68 -4.33
CA VAL A 130 27.26 -2.83 -3.99
C VAL A 130 25.94 -2.32 -3.38
N ILE A 131 24.80 -2.78 -3.91
CA ILE A 131 23.49 -2.49 -3.30
C ILE A 131 23.15 -3.61 -2.30
N THR A 132 23.05 -3.26 -1.03
CA THR A 132 22.62 -4.15 0.05
C THR A 132 21.12 -4.42 0.01
N GLU A 133 20.64 -5.44 0.75
CA GLU A 133 19.18 -5.73 0.84
C GLU A 133 18.40 -4.55 1.43
N ASP A 134 18.90 -3.88 2.45
CA ASP A 134 18.27 -2.72 3.06
C ASP A 134 18.19 -1.54 2.08
N GLU A 135 19.21 -1.31 1.26
CA GLU A 135 19.22 -0.28 0.22
C GLU A 135 18.30 -0.62 -0.95
N ALA A 136 18.26 -1.88 -1.36
CA ALA A 136 17.30 -2.35 -2.36
C ALA A 136 15.86 -2.10 -1.89
N GLU A 137 15.55 -2.35 -0.62
CA GLU A 137 14.24 -2.04 -0.04
C GLU A 137 13.94 -0.53 -0.07
N LEU A 138 14.92 0.33 0.26
CA LEU A 138 14.75 1.79 0.20
C LEU A 138 14.49 2.28 -1.23
N ILE A 139 15.24 1.76 -2.21
CA ILE A 139 15.06 2.08 -3.63
C ILE A 139 13.66 1.68 -4.10
N LEU A 140 13.24 0.45 -3.81
CA LEU A 140 11.92 -0.06 -4.21
C LEU A 140 10.78 0.74 -3.57
N ASN A 141 10.91 1.13 -2.31
CA ASN A 141 9.91 1.96 -1.62
C ASN A 141 9.79 3.35 -2.25
N ALA A 142 10.92 4.01 -2.53
CA ALA A 142 10.92 5.28 -3.23
C ALA A 142 10.33 5.15 -4.64
N HIS A 143 10.62 4.05 -5.34
CA HIS A 143 10.08 3.76 -6.67
C HIS A 143 8.56 3.56 -6.65
N ILE A 144 8.01 2.83 -5.68
CA ILE A 144 6.56 2.67 -5.52
C ILE A 144 5.87 4.04 -5.33
N LEU A 145 6.44 4.93 -4.51
CA LEU A 145 5.92 6.28 -4.31
C LEU A 145 5.98 7.14 -5.59
N HIS A 146 7.04 7.00 -6.38
CA HIS A 146 7.13 7.65 -7.70
C HIS A 146 6.07 7.09 -8.65
N MET A 147 5.92 5.77 -8.74
CA MET A 147 4.91 5.13 -9.60
C MET A 147 3.48 5.52 -9.20
N ALA A 148 3.18 5.61 -7.92
CA ALA A 148 1.89 6.08 -7.43
C ALA A 148 1.61 7.53 -7.86
N ALA A 149 2.61 8.42 -7.72
CA ALA A 149 2.48 9.81 -8.17
C ALA A 149 2.28 9.90 -9.69
N ARG A 150 3.06 9.14 -10.47
CA ARG A 150 2.94 9.12 -11.93
C ARG A 150 1.59 8.57 -12.39
N THR A 151 1.11 7.51 -11.77
CA THR A 151 -0.21 6.93 -12.05
C THR A 151 -1.32 7.95 -11.78
N THR A 152 -1.26 8.64 -10.63
CA THR A 152 -2.23 9.70 -10.28
C THR A 152 -2.18 10.86 -11.28
N GLU A 153 -1.00 11.30 -11.72
CA GLU A 153 -0.82 12.34 -12.73
C GLU A 153 -1.46 11.94 -14.07
N VAL A 154 -1.22 10.70 -14.52
CA VAL A 154 -1.80 10.20 -15.78
C VAL A 154 -3.32 10.10 -15.70
N HIS A 155 -3.87 9.57 -14.61
CA HIS A 155 -5.32 9.52 -14.41
C HIS A 155 -5.92 10.93 -14.37
N ALA A 156 -5.28 11.86 -13.66
CA ALA A 156 -5.71 13.24 -13.60
C ALA A 156 -5.76 13.90 -15.01
N ALA A 157 -4.76 13.64 -15.85
CA ALA A 157 -4.77 14.12 -17.23
C ALA A 157 -5.92 13.50 -18.06
N ILE A 158 -6.16 12.21 -17.90
CA ILE A 158 -7.28 11.54 -18.56
C ILE A 158 -8.61 12.15 -18.11
N ASP A 159 -8.81 12.29 -16.79
CA ASP A 159 -10.06 12.83 -16.22
C ASP A 159 -10.32 14.27 -16.66
N LEU A 160 -9.26 15.08 -16.77
CA LEU A 160 -9.38 16.48 -17.16
C LEU A 160 -9.68 16.66 -18.66
N TYR A 161 -9.04 15.86 -19.54
CA TYR A 161 -9.10 16.03 -20.98
C TYR A 161 -9.93 14.96 -21.70
N CYS A 162 -10.40 13.91 -21.00
CA CYS A 162 -11.29 12.94 -21.60
C CYS A 162 -12.61 13.64 -21.97
N ALA A 163 -13.00 13.55 -23.24
CA ALA A 163 -14.30 14.04 -23.69
C ALA A 163 -15.39 13.32 -22.88
N LYS A 164 -16.15 14.05 -22.08
CA LYS A 164 -17.34 13.50 -21.43
C LYS A 164 -18.25 13.03 -22.56
N SER A 165 -18.28 11.71 -22.78
CA SER A 165 -19.20 11.09 -23.73
C SER A 165 -20.59 11.60 -23.37
N GLY A 166 -21.17 12.42 -24.26
CA GLY A 166 -22.41 13.12 -23.99
C GLY A 166 -23.46 12.18 -23.46
N LYS A 167 -23.95 12.43 -22.26
CA LYS A 167 -25.35 12.11 -21.98
C LYS A 167 -26.14 13.06 -22.85
N GLY A 168 -26.42 12.56 -24.06
CA GLY A 168 -27.38 13.16 -24.95
C GLY A 168 -28.71 13.26 -24.23
N GLN A 169 -29.31 14.37 -24.39
CA GLN A 169 -30.67 14.82 -24.30
C GLN A 169 -31.72 13.79 -23.82
#